data_efd7ec57c6b10ebd043f9311b05a2f98
#
_entry.id   efd7ec57c6b10ebd043f9311b05a2f98
#
_cell.length_a   1.000
_cell.length_b   1.000
_cell.length_c   1.000
_cell.angle_alpha   90.00
_cell.angle_beta   90.00
_cell.angle_gamma   90.00
#
_symmetry.space_group_name_H-M   'P 1'
#
loop_
_entity.id
_entity.type
_entity.pdbx_description
1 polymer ?
#
loop_
_entity_poly.entity_id
_entity_poly.type
_entity_poly.pdbx_seq_one_letter_code
_entity_poly.pdbx_strand_id
1 'polypeptide(L)'
;MAAVGAAAAAVGLLRRPAGDPVTVVTSRGQPVRLAGSGLYRYDTVFTAANNTAVDAVVLALGIPLVVRAWLEHRNASPRGTLLLAGSLGYLLYVYANYALGVAYNPLYLAYVTLLSASLFGFVAALSETSRAALAAVAADPDLPHRSLSWFLLASAAVTAVVWLQPLVTALLQGTAPVLLDVYTTTVTYSLDLAIITPAAALAGLLVRRREPLGYLLAAPLLVTIVLLLPSISLATALQVAAGISFTPAEVVGPITGFSVLGGIGGWLLVRLLRAVPTRAPGPAPDVAVSDIAGRGGETSGSGP
;
A
#
# COMPACT_ATOMS: atom_id res chain seq x y z
N MET A 1 0.75 12.21 13.34
CA MET A 1 1.25 11.54 12.14
C MET A 1 1.11 12.43 10.88
N ALA A 2 -0.10 12.84 10.43
CA ALA A 2 -0.30 13.62 9.19
C ALA A 2 0.55 14.90 9.12
N ALA A 3 0.63 15.69 10.20
CA ALA A 3 1.45 16.91 10.24
C ALA A 3 2.95 16.62 10.06
N VAL A 4 3.48 15.58 10.73
CA VAL A 4 4.89 15.20 10.62
C VAL A 4 5.18 14.67 9.21
N GLY A 5 4.28 13.84 8.64
CA GLY A 5 4.40 13.35 7.27
C GLY A 5 4.37 14.46 6.22
N ALA A 6 3.45 15.41 6.37
CA ALA A 6 3.39 16.58 5.50
C ALA A 6 4.65 17.45 5.58
N ALA A 7 5.17 17.67 6.80
CA ALA A 7 6.40 18.42 7.00
C ALA A 7 7.62 17.70 6.39
N ALA A 8 7.74 16.39 6.59
CA ALA A 8 8.82 15.60 6.03
C ALA A 8 8.81 15.62 4.50
N ALA A 9 7.65 15.38 3.87
CA ALA A 9 7.49 15.42 2.43
C ALA A 9 7.73 16.83 1.86
N ALA A 10 7.25 17.88 2.53
CA ALA A 10 7.53 19.26 2.13
C ALA A 10 9.03 19.59 2.15
N VAL A 11 9.76 19.13 3.18
CA VAL A 11 11.23 19.31 3.23
C VAL A 11 11.91 18.56 2.09
N GLY A 12 11.48 17.35 1.74
CA GLY A 12 11.99 16.59 0.60
C GLY A 12 11.81 17.36 -0.73
N LEU A 13 10.65 17.98 -0.92
CA LEU A 13 10.35 18.79 -2.10
C LEU A 13 11.11 20.12 -2.14
N LEU A 14 11.29 20.80 -1.01
CA LEU A 14 11.94 22.09 -0.91
C LEU A 14 13.48 21.96 -0.99
N ARG A 15 14.04 20.85 -0.47
CA ARG A 15 15.47 20.58 -0.47
C ARG A 15 15.87 19.58 -1.57
N ARG A 16 15.40 19.83 -2.80
CA ARG A 16 15.78 19.04 -3.98
C ARG A 16 17.27 19.18 -4.29
N PRO A 17 17.88 18.18 -4.94
CA PRO A 17 19.24 18.35 -5.50
C PRO A 17 19.28 19.57 -6.44
N ALA A 18 20.28 20.42 -6.27
CA ALA A 18 20.45 21.67 -7.01
C ALA A 18 21.90 21.86 -7.46
N GLY A 19 22.60 20.78 -7.81
CA GLY A 19 23.99 20.82 -8.25
C GLY A 19 24.33 19.58 -9.07
N ASP A 20 25.59 19.51 -9.52
CA ASP A 20 26.07 18.37 -10.28
C ASP A 20 26.16 17.11 -9.39
N PRO A 21 25.76 15.94 -9.91
CA PRO A 21 25.93 14.68 -9.22
C PRO A 21 27.41 14.36 -8.94
N VAL A 22 27.66 13.71 -7.81
CA VAL A 22 29.00 13.28 -7.41
C VAL A 22 29.17 11.80 -7.72
N THR A 23 30.23 11.43 -8.43
CA THR A 23 30.56 10.03 -8.68
C THR A 23 31.39 9.48 -7.55
N VAL A 24 30.95 8.35 -6.98
CA VAL A 24 31.68 7.59 -5.95
C VAL A 24 31.92 6.17 -6.44
N VAL A 25 32.98 5.55 -5.95
CA VAL A 25 33.23 4.10 -6.20
C VAL A 25 32.75 3.33 -4.99
N THR A 26 31.86 2.37 -5.22
CA THR A 26 31.33 1.51 -4.17
C THR A 26 32.41 0.55 -3.63
N SER A 27 32.15 -0.07 -2.48
CA SER A 27 33.01 -1.16 -1.95
C SER A 27 33.15 -2.36 -2.88
N ARG A 28 32.26 -2.46 -3.89
CA ARG A 28 32.28 -3.49 -4.95
C ARG A 28 33.03 -3.04 -6.23
N GLY A 29 33.66 -1.85 -6.20
CA GLY A 29 34.40 -1.30 -7.33
C GLY A 29 33.55 -0.68 -8.44
N GLN A 30 32.25 -0.49 -8.23
CA GLN A 30 31.33 0.09 -9.23
C GLN A 30 31.25 1.61 -9.08
N PRO A 31 31.39 2.40 -10.17
CA PRO A 31 31.15 3.84 -10.15
C PRO A 31 29.65 4.11 -10.10
N VAL A 32 29.19 4.88 -9.12
CA VAL A 32 27.79 5.26 -8.91
C VAL A 32 27.65 6.75 -8.78
N ARG A 33 26.63 7.35 -9.41
CA ARG A 33 26.33 8.78 -9.33
C ARG A 33 25.36 9.05 -8.18
N LEU A 34 25.82 9.78 -7.17
CA LEU A 34 25.01 10.30 -6.06
C LEU A 34 24.42 11.67 -6.43
N ALA A 35 23.29 12.01 -5.81
CA ALA A 35 22.64 13.30 -6.00
C ALA A 35 23.51 14.49 -5.55
N GLY A 36 24.42 14.29 -4.59
CA GLY A 36 25.47 15.24 -4.18
C GLY A 36 24.98 16.43 -3.35
N SER A 37 23.72 16.82 -3.47
CA SER A 37 23.12 17.95 -2.75
C SER A 37 21.67 17.70 -2.34
N GLY A 38 21.07 18.59 -1.57
CA GLY A 38 19.70 18.48 -1.10
C GLY A 38 19.51 17.51 0.07
N LEU A 39 18.26 17.08 0.29
CA LEU A 39 17.92 16.13 1.36
C LEU A 39 18.50 14.75 1.06
N TYR A 40 18.36 14.29 -0.18
CA TYR A 40 18.74 12.96 -0.66
C TYR A 40 20.15 12.92 -1.25
N ARG A 41 21.06 13.79 -0.77
CA ARG A 41 22.44 13.96 -1.34
C ARG A 41 23.28 12.69 -1.36
N TYR A 42 23.03 11.75 -0.47
CA TYR A 42 23.76 10.48 -0.36
C TYR A 42 23.06 9.31 -1.06
N ASP A 43 21.85 9.54 -1.56
CA ASP A 43 21.16 8.60 -2.43
C ASP A 43 21.66 8.74 -3.87
N THR A 44 21.49 7.68 -4.66
CA THR A 44 21.78 7.75 -6.10
C THR A 44 20.85 8.77 -6.77
N VAL A 45 21.26 9.32 -7.92
CA VAL A 45 20.41 10.23 -8.72
C VAL A 45 19.05 9.59 -9.00
N PHE A 46 19.04 8.29 -9.30
CA PHE A 46 17.83 7.52 -9.55
C PHE A 46 16.90 7.49 -8.31
N THR A 47 17.46 7.14 -7.16
CA THR A 47 16.68 7.02 -5.90
C THR A 47 16.25 8.39 -5.38
N ALA A 48 17.10 9.42 -5.48
CA ALA A 48 16.75 10.78 -5.06
C ALA A 48 15.57 11.36 -5.86
N ALA A 49 15.54 11.13 -7.18
CA ALA A 49 14.42 11.51 -8.02
C ALA A 49 13.13 10.73 -7.66
N ASN A 50 13.25 9.42 -7.40
CA ASN A 50 12.14 8.60 -6.94
C ASN A 50 11.58 9.09 -5.60
N ASN A 51 12.44 9.34 -4.61
CA ASN A 51 12.02 9.82 -3.29
C ASN A 51 11.32 11.18 -3.38
N THR A 52 11.82 12.09 -4.22
CA THR A 52 11.18 13.39 -4.48
C THR A 52 9.78 13.22 -5.07
N ALA A 53 9.59 12.26 -5.99
CA ALA A 53 8.28 11.96 -6.56
C ALA A 53 7.32 11.37 -5.50
N VAL A 54 7.82 10.45 -4.67
CA VAL A 54 7.04 9.87 -3.56
C VAL A 54 6.63 10.94 -2.57
N ASP A 55 7.52 11.87 -2.20
CA ASP A 55 7.19 13.01 -1.32
C ASP A 55 6.06 13.86 -1.91
N ALA A 56 6.09 14.14 -3.22
CA ALA A 56 5.03 14.88 -3.88
C ALA A 56 3.68 14.16 -3.78
N VAL A 57 3.65 12.85 -4.01
CA VAL A 57 2.43 12.05 -3.94
C VAL A 57 1.95 11.88 -2.49
N VAL A 58 2.86 11.68 -1.54
CA VAL A 58 2.52 11.65 -0.10
C VAL A 58 1.85 12.95 0.31
N LEU A 59 2.44 14.10 -0.06
CA LEU A 59 1.91 15.41 0.31
C LEU A 59 0.58 15.73 -0.39
N ALA A 60 0.48 15.45 -1.69
CA ALA A 60 -0.68 15.83 -2.51
C ALA A 60 -1.85 14.86 -2.39
N LEU A 61 -1.60 13.57 -2.17
CA LEU A 61 -2.63 12.52 -2.17
C LEU A 61 -2.65 11.70 -0.87
N GLY A 62 -1.50 11.21 -0.40
CA GLY A 62 -1.41 10.32 0.75
C GLY A 62 -1.92 10.95 2.04
N ILE A 63 -1.43 12.16 2.38
CA ILE A 63 -1.84 12.88 3.59
C ILE A 63 -3.32 13.31 3.53
N PRO A 64 -3.82 13.94 2.43
CA PRO A 64 -5.25 14.22 2.31
C PRO A 64 -6.14 12.99 2.43
N LEU A 65 -5.72 11.86 1.84
CA LEU A 65 -6.47 10.61 1.94
C LEU A 65 -6.57 10.10 3.38
N VAL A 66 -5.45 10.10 4.13
CA VAL A 66 -5.45 9.72 5.56
C VAL A 66 -6.33 10.63 6.38
N VAL A 67 -6.24 11.95 6.18
CA VAL A 67 -7.07 12.93 6.92
C VAL A 67 -8.55 12.69 6.63
N ARG A 68 -8.94 12.54 5.36
CA ARG A 68 -10.30 12.22 4.95
C ARG A 68 -10.78 10.91 5.58
N ALA A 69 -10.00 9.85 5.46
CA ALA A 69 -10.34 8.53 5.99
C ALA A 69 -10.52 8.57 7.53
N TRP A 70 -9.66 9.31 8.23
CA TRP A 70 -9.77 9.53 9.67
C TRP A 70 -11.04 10.29 10.05
N LEU A 71 -11.43 11.34 9.29
CA LEU A 71 -12.67 12.08 9.52
C LEU A 71 -13.90 11.18 9.31
N GLU A 72 -13.91 10.35 8.27
CA GLU A 72 -14.99 9.38 8.03
C GLU A 72 -15.03 8.30 9.14
N HIS A 73 -13.86 7.81 9.59
CA HIS A 73 -13.74 6.86 10.69
C HIS A 73 -14.31 7.43 12.01
N ARG A 74 -13.98 8.67 12.36
CA ARG A 74 -14.53 9.35 13.55
C ARG A 74 -16.06 9.44 13.55
N ASN A 75 -16.69 9.41 12.39
CA ASN A 75 -18.14 9.36 12.23
C ASN A 75 -18.69 7.92 12.25
N ALA A 76 -17.95 6.97 12.83
CA ALA A 76 -18.28 5.55 12.93
C ALA A 76 -18.63 4.91 11.58
N SER A 77 -18.01 5.34 10.49
CA SER A 77 -18.20 4.79 9.15
C SER A 77 -17.31 3.56 8.92
N PRO A 78 -17.88 2.35 8.70
CA PRO A 78 -17.09 1.17 8.34
C PRO A 78 -16.24 1.38 7.08
N ARG A 79 -16.77 2.12 6.09
CA ARG A 79 -16.02 2.56 4.90
C ARG A 79 -14.84 3.42 5.26
N GLY A 80 -15.02 4.39 6.16
CA GLY A 80 -13.96 5.28 6.65
C GLY A 80 -12.86 4.49 7.36
N THR A 81 -13.22 3.50 8.19
CA THR A 81 -12.24 2.62 8.87
C THR A 81 -11.44 1.79 7.89
N LEU A 82 -12.08 1.20 6.88
CA LEU A 82 -11.38 0.41 5.85
C LEU A 82 -10.48 1.29 4.98
N LEU A 83 -10.92 2.51 4.62
CA LEU A 83 -10.10 3.47 3.89
C LEU A 83 -8.93 3.97 4.73
N LEU A 84 -9.13 4.14 6.05
CA LEU A 84 -8.06 4.50 6.98
C LEU A 84 -7.01 3.39 7.06
N ALA A 85 -7.41 2.13 7.18
CA ALA A 85 -6.49 1.00 7.09
C ALA A 85 -5.73 1.01 5.75
N GLY A 86 -6.43 1.24 4.63
CA GLY A 86 -5.80 1.35 3.30
C GLY A 86 -4.74 2.44 3.22
N SER A 87 -5.08 3.65 3.66
CA SER A 87 -4.18 4.80 3.60
C SER A 87 -2.99 4.71 4.57
N LEU A 88 -3.21 4.13 5.77
CA LEU A 88 -2.13 3.84 6.72
C LEU A 88 -1.21 2.73 6.21
N GLY A 89 -1.75 1.71 5.53
CA GLY A 89 -0.97 0.67 4.86
C GLY A 89 -0.04 1.23 3.78
N TYR A 90 -0.52 2.17 2.97
CA TYR A 90 0.32 2.91 2.02
C TYR A 90 1.44 3.70 2.71
N LEU A 91 1.13 4.46 3.76
CA LEU A 91 2.16 5.22 4.49
C LEU A 91 3.13 4.30 5.22
N LEU A 92 2.67 3.15 5.74
CA LEU A 92 3.54 2.12 6.31
C LEU A 92 4.55 1.64 5.27
N TYR A 93 4.11 1.33 4.05
CA TYR A 93 4.98 0.91 2.96
C TYR A 93 6.00 1.99 2.60
N VAL A 94 5.58 3.25 2.45
CA VAL A 94 6.47 4.38 2.13
C VAL A 94 7.51 4.57 3.23
N TYR A 95 7.10 4.66 4.50
CA TYR A 95 8.04 4.94 5.59
C TYR A 95 8.88 3.74 6.00
N ALA A 96 8.47 2.51 5.69
CA ALA A 96 9.35 1.34 5.76
C ALA A 96 10.49 1.46 4.75
N ASN A 97 10.20 1.83 3.50
CA ASN A 97 11.24 2.12 2.50
C ASN A 97 12.15 3.27 2.93
N TYR A 98 11.60 4.35 3.51
CA TYR A 98 12.39 5.51 3.91
C TYR A 98 13.26 5.22 5.14
N ALA A 99 12.72 4.63 6.18
CA ALA A 99 13.46 4.37 7.41
C ALA A 99 14.54 3.27 7.24
N LEU A 100 14.34 2.33 6.31
CA LEU A 100 15.23 1.18 6.13
C LEU A 100 16.10 1.26 4.88
N GLY A 101 15.69 2.02 3.85
CA GLY A 101 16.29 1.98 2.52
C GLY A 101 16.90 3.30 2.02
N VAL A 102 16.41 4.45 2.49
CA VAL A 102 16.97 5.76 2.09
C VAL A 102 18.28 6.00 2.83
N ALA A 103 19.27 6.57 2.15
CA ALA A 103 20.54 6.95 2.77
C ALA A 103 20.30 7.93 3.94
N TYR A 104 21.07 7.76 5.04
CA TYR A 104 20.90 8.55 6.24
C TYR A 104 20.88 10.05 5.94
N ASN A 105 19.84 10.73 6.45
CA ASN A 105 19.64 12.16 6.29
C ASN A 105 18.99 12.77 7.56
N PRO A 106 18.91 14.12 7.69
CA PRO A 106 18.39 14.78 8.89
C PRO A 106 16.94 14.41 9.28
N LEU A 107 16.14 13.83 8.37
CA LEU A 107 14.76 13.40 8.66
C LEU A 107 14.67 11.95 9.14
N TYR A 108 15.78 11.25 9.36
CA TYR A 108 15.77 9.82 9.72
C TYR A 108 14.84 9.52 10.91
N LEU A 109 14.95 10.29 12.00
CA LEU A 109 14.07 10.09 13.16
C LEU A 109 12.60 10.37 12.87
N ALA A 110 12.31 11.30 11.95
CA ALA A 110 10.94 11.52 11.49
C ALA A 110 10.42 10.30 10.71
N TYR A 111 11.25 9.68 9.86
CA TYR A 111 10.88 8.47 9.13
C TYR A 111 10.64 7.29 10.09
N VAL A 112 11.48 7.09 11.10
CA VAL A 112 11.28 6.06 12.12
C VAL A 112 9.98 6.31 12.90
N THR A 113 9.70 7.55 13.29
CA THR A 113 8.45 7.92 13.97
C THR A 113 7.23 7.66 13.09
N LEU A 114 7.32 8.00 11.80
CA LEU A 114 6.23 7.80 10.83
C LEU A 114 6.03 6.31 10.51
N LEU A 115 7.10 5.52 10.42
CA LEU A 115 7.03 4.07 10.30
C LEU A 115 6.29 3.47 11.50
N SER A 116 6.69 3.83 12.72
CA SER A 116 6.03 3.36 13.95
C SER A 116 4.55 3.77 13.98
N ALA A 117 4.26 5.05 13.75
CA ALA A 117 2.89 5.56 13.80
C ALA A 117 1.97 4.96 12.73
N SER A 118 2.50 4.72 11.51
CA SER A 118 1.74 4.07 10.44
C SER A 118 1.53 2.58 10.72
N LEU A 119 2.52 1.88 11.28
CA LEU A 119 2.41 0.47 11.64
C LEU A 119 1.33 0.25 12.71
N PHE A 120 1.45 0.94 13.86
CA PHE A 120 0.48 0.75 14.94
C PHE A 120 -0.89 1.32 14.60
N GLY A 121 -0.96 2.43 13.86
CA GLY A 121 -2.21 2.94 13.33
C GLY A 121 -2.88 1.99 12.34
N PHE A 122 -2.10 1.34 11.47
CA PHE A 122 -2.60 0.32 10.54
C PHE A 122 -3.18 -0.88 11.28
N VAL A 123 -2.45 -1.42 12.26
CA VAL A 123 -2.92 -2.55 13.09
C VAL A 123 -4.20 -2.17 13.84
N ALA A 124 -4.26 -0.97 14.43
CA ALA A 124 -5.47 -0.49 15.10
C ALA A 124 -6.65 -0.38 14.12
N ALA A 125 -6.47 0.24 12.95
CA ALA A 125 -7.52 0.36 11.94
C ALA A 125 -8.01 -1.00 11.42
N LEU A 126 -7.11 -1.97 11.25
CA LEU A 126 -7.49 -3.35 10.90
C LEU A 126 -8.33 -4.01 11.99
N SER A 127 -7.95 -3.85 13.26
CA SER A 127 -8.65 -4.45 14.40
C SER A 127 -10.05 -3.84 14.62
N GLU A 128 -10.23 -2.57 14.28
CA GLU A 128 -11.51 -1.85 14.40
C GLU A 128 -12.43 -2.06 13.18
N THR A 129 -11.94 -2.69 12.11
CA THR A 129 -12.77 -2.93 10.92
C THR A 129 -13.87 -3.93 11.21
N SER A 130 -15.12 -3.54 10.97
CA SER A 130 -16.31 -4.34 11.26
C SER A 130 -16.35 -5.62 10.43
N ARG A 131 -16.37 -6.78 11.12
CA ARG A 131 -16.52 -8.09 10.48
C ARG A 131 -17.88 -8.22 9.77
N ALA A 132 -18.94 -7.65 10.33
CA ALA A 132 -20.27 -7.64 9.73
C ALA A 132 -20.30 -6.85 8.43
N ALA A 133 -19.61 -5.68 8.40
CA ALA A 133 -19.48 -4.90 7.17
C ALA A 133 -18.71 -5.66 6.09
N LEU A 134 -17.63 -6.35 6.45
CA LEU A 134 -16.85 -7.17 5.50
C LEU A 134 -17.64 -8.40 5.01
N ALA A 135 -18.47 -9.01 5.87
CA ALA A 135 -19.35 -10.10 5.47
C ALA A 135 -20.42 -9.62 4.48
N ALA A 136 -20.96 -8.39 4.67
CA ALA A 136 -21.88 -7.78 3.71
C ALA A 136 -21.19 -7.54 2.35
N VAL A 137 -19.93 -7.07 2.33
CA VAL A 137 -19.14 -6.92 1.11
C VAL A 137 -18.93 -8.28 0.42
N ALA A 138 -18.65 -9.34 1.18
CA ALA A 138 -18.46 -10.68 0.63
C ALA A 138 -19.75 -11.25 -0.01
N ALA A 139 -20.90 -10.85 0.48
CA ALA A 139 -22.21 -11.25 -0.01
C ALA A 139 -22.76 -10.36 -1.15
N ASP A 140 -22.16 -9.19 -1.39
CA ASP A 140 -22.64 -8.23 -2.40
C ASP A 140 -22.52 -8.81 -3.82
N PRO A 141 -23.62 -9.05 -4.54
CA PRO A 141 -23.58 -9.62 -5.88
C PRO A 141 -23.02 -8.64 -6.95
N ASP A 142 -23.07 -7.34 -6.68
CA ASP A 142 -22.62 -6.30 -7.62
C ASP A 142 -21.12 -6.05 -7.57
N LEU A 143 -20.43 -6.56 -6.55
CA LEU A 143 -18.98 -6.49 -6.48
C LEU A 143 -18.34 -7.49 -7.45
N PRO A 144 -17.41 -7.07 -8.30
CA PRO A 144 -16.75 -7.97 -9.26
C PRO A 144 -15.67 -8.83 -8.58
N HIS A 145 -16.08 -9.76 -7.72
CA HIS A 145 -15.20 -10.62 -6.89
C HIS A 145 -14.15 -11.37 -7.72
N ARG A 146 -14.55 -11.91 -8.89
CA ARG A 146 -13.61 -12.64 -9.76
C ARG A 146 -12.54 -11.71 -10.32
N SER A 147 -12.92 -10.51 -10.78
CA SER A 147 -11.97 -9.52 -11.30
C SER A 147 -11.02 -9.04 -10.20
N LEU A 148 -11.55 -8.77 -9.00
CA LEU A 148 -10.73 -8.40 -7.84
C LEU A 148 -9.74 -9.50 -7.46
N SER A 149 -10.21 -10.75 -7.37
CA SER A 149 -9.36 -11.91 -7.08
C SER A 149 -8.24 -12.06 -8.11
N TRP A 150 -8.58 -12.10 -9.41
CA TRP A 150 -7.59 -12.27 -10.46
C TRP A 150 -6.61 -11.11 -10.55
N PHE A 151 -7.09 -9.87 -10.34
CA PHE A 151 -6.23 -8.69 -10.28
C PHE A 151 -5.17 -8.82 -9.19
N LEU A 152 -5.57 -9.22 -7.97
CA LEU A 152 -4.63 -9.38 -6.84
C LEU A 152 -3.65 -10.53 -7.09
N LEU A 153 -4.11 -11.67 -7.61
CA LEU A 153 -3.25 -12.82 -7.95
C LEU A 153 -2.27 -12.47 -9.07
N ALA A 154 -2.73 -11.79 -10.11
CA ALA A 154 -1.87 -11.34 -11.20
C ALA A 154 -0.85 -10.31 -10.71
N SER A 155 -1.26 -9.34 -9.88
CA SER A 155 -0.34 -8.38 -9.26
C SER A 155 0.73 -9.07 -8.42
N ALA A 156 0.37 -10.07 -7.61
CA ALA A 156 1.32 -10.86 -6.84
C ALA A 156 2.32 -11.58 -7.74
N ALA A 157 1.84 -12.25 -8.80
CA ALA A 157 2.69 -12.98 -9.74
C ALA A 157 3.65 -12.04 -10.49
N VAL A 158 3.15 -10.90 -10.98
CA VAL A 158 3.96 -9.90 -11.68
C VAL A 158 5.03 -9.32 -10.75
N THR A 159 4.66 -8.93 -9.52
CA THR A 159 5.61 -8.40 -8.53
C THR A 159 6.70 -9.43 -8.21
N ALA A 160 6.31 -10.70 -8.00
CA ALA A 160 7.27 -11.77 -7.77
C ALA A 160 8.25 -11.91 -8.93
N VAL A 161 7.78 -11.97 -10.17
CA VAL A 161 8.64 -12.11 -11.36
C VAL A 161 9.57 -10.91 -11.52
N VAL A 162 9.05 -9.68 -11.39
CA VAL A 162 9.83 -8.44 -11.56
C VAL A 162 10.99 -8.37 -10.58
N TRP A 163 10.78 -8.76 -9.31
CA TRP A 163 11.83 -8.67 -8.29
C TRP A 163 12.72 -9.92 -8.19
N LEU A 164 12.18 -11.11 -8.46
CA LEU A 164 12.99 -12.33 -8.44
C LEU A 164 13.96 -12.40 -9.61
N GLN A 165 13.57 -11.93 -10.79
CA GLN A 165 14.39 -12.02 -11.99
C GLN A 165 15.77 -11.39 -11.81
N PRO A 166 15.95 -10.11 -11.39
CA PRO A 166 17.27 -9.51 -11.19
C PRO A 166 18.05 -10.16 -10.02
N LEU A 167 17.37 -10.61 -8.97
CA LEU A 167 18.01 -11.28 -7.83
C LEU A 167 18.55 -12.67 -8.22
N VAL A 168 17.73 -13.47 -8.90
CA VAL A 168 18.15 -14.81 -9.36
C VAL A 168 19.26 -14.69 -10.40
N THR A 169 19.16 -13.72 -11.33
CA THR A 169 20.21 -13.48 -12.32
C THR A 169 21.54 -13.15 -11.64
N ALA A 170 21.53 -12.23 -10.67
CA ALA A 170 22.72 -11.84 -9.93
C ALA A 170 23.32 -13.03 -9.15
N LEU A 171 22.45 -13.85 -8.51
CA LEU A 171 22.88 -15.05 -7.78
C LEU A 171 23.55 -16.07 -8.71
N LEU A 172 22.95 -16.34 -9.87
CA LEU A 172 23.50 -17.29 -10.84
C LEU A 172 24.83 -16.81 -11.46
N GLN A 173 25.02 -15.49 -11.57
CA GLN A 173 26.23 -14.88 -12.10
C GLN A 173 27.32 -14.65 -11.03
N GLY A 174 27.01 -14.89 -9.75
CA GLY A 174 27.91 -14.57 -8.63
C GLY A 174 28.20 -13.06 -8.49
N THR A 175 27.25 -12.21 -8.91
CA THR A 175 27.36 -10.74 -8.89
C THR A 175 26.35 -10.11 -7.94
N ALA A 176 26.49 -8.82 -7.66
CA ALA A 176 25.44 -8.06 -6.98
C ALA A 176 24.34 -7.64 -7.96
N PRO A 177 23.07 -7.50 -7.51
CA PRO A 177 22.00 -6.95 -8.35
C PRO A 177 22.35 -5.55 -8.87
N VAL A 178 21.99 -5.27 -10.12
CA VAL A 178 22.40 -4.03 -10.82
C VAL A 178 22.00 -2.76 -10.06
N LEU A 179 20.80 -2.73 -9.46
CA LEU A 179 20.29 -1.57 -8.71
C LEU A 179 20.66 -1.59 -7.21
N LEU A 180 21.59 -2.45 -6.80
CA LEU A 180 22.08 -2.41 -5.41
C LEU A 180 22.91 -1.16 -5.13
N ASP A 181 23.62 -0.65 -6.13
CA ASP A 181 24.37 0.61 -6.09
C ASP A 181 25.21 0.78 -4.81
N VAL A 182 25.00 1.86 -4.06
CA VAL A 182 25.67 2.14 -2.77
C VAL A 182 25.00 1.49 -1.58
N TYR A 183 23.83 0.88 -1.76
CA TYR A 183 23.05 0.32 -0.66
C TYR A 183 23.58 -1.06 -0.21
N THR A 184 23.28 -1.41 1.03
CA THR A 184 23.69 -2.70 1.62
C THR A 184 22.78 -3.84 1.20
N THR A 185 21.49 -3.54 0.95
CA THR A 185 20.46 -4.50 0.50
C THR A 185 19.37 -3.79 -0.29
N THR A 186 18.58 -4.56 -1.01
CA THR A 186 17.44 -4.08 -1.80
C THR A 186 16.18 -4.09 -0.92
N VAL A 187 15.97 -3.04 -0.09
CA VAL A 187 14.87 -2.97 0.88
C VAL A 187 13.51 -3.08 0.21
N THR A 188 13.28 -2.36 -0.89
CA THR A 188 12.01 -2.43 -1.64
C THR A 188 11.71 -3.85 -2.11
N TYR A 189 12.69 -4.57 -2.65
CA TYR A 189 12.51 -5.96 -3.09
C TYR A 189 12.17 -6.87 -1.91
N SER A 190 12.80 -6.64 -0.75
CA SER A 190 12.53 -7.40 0.46
C SER A 190 11.10 -7.20 0.95
N LEU A 191 10.62 -5.95 0.99
CA LEU A 191 9.25 -5.62 1.40
C LEU A 191 8.22 -6.20 0.42
N ASP A 192 8.48 -6.06 -0.88
CA ASP A 192 7.55 -6.52 -1.91
C ASP A 192 7.47 -8.05 -1.95
N LEU A 193 8.60 -8.75 -1.88
CA LEU A 193 8.62 -10.22 -1.91
C LEU A 193 8.16 -10.85 -0.61
N ALA A 194 8.50 -10.26 0.55
CA ALA A 194 8.19 -10.86 1.85
C ALA A 194 6.80 -10.48 2.39
N ILE A 195 6.25 -9.31 1.99
CA ILE A 195 5.01 -8.79 2.55
C ILE A 195 3.95 -8.58 1.47
N ILE A 196 4.22 -7.74 0.46
CA ILE A 196 3.20 -7.32 -0.52
C ILE A 196 2.76 -8.50 -1.39
N THR A 197 3.71 -9.25 -1.94
CA THR A 197 3.41 -10.40 -2.81
C THR A 197 2.60 -11.49 -2.10
N PRO A 198 3.00 -12.00 -0.92
CA PRO A 198 2.20 -12.98 -0.19
C PRO A 198 0.85 -12.44 0.26
N ALA A 199 0.79 -11.17 0.71
CA ALA A 199 -0.47 -10.55 1.10
C ALA A 199 -1.44 -10.43 -0.08
N ALA A 200 -0.95 -10.05 -1.27
CA ALA A 200 -1.76 -9.96 -2.49
C ALA A 200 -2.25 -11.34 -2.96
N ALA A 201 -1.39 -12.35 -2.92
CA ALA A 201 -1.77 -13.73 -3.25
C ALA A 201 -2.83 -14.25 -2.27
N LEU A 202 -2.62 -14.07 -0.96
CA LEU A 202 -3.56 -14.47 0.08
C LEU A 202 -4.89 -13.72 -0.08
N ALA A 203 -4.86 -12.41 -0.24
CA ALA A 203 -6.07 -11.61 -0.46
C ALA A 203 -6.85 -12.09 -1.70
N GLY A 204 -6.16 -12.34 -2.81
CA GLY A 204 -6.76 -12.86 -4.04
C GLY A 204 -7.45 -14.21 -3.83
N LEU A 205 -6.81 -15.14 -3.14
CA LEU A 205 -7.38 -16.45 -2.81
C LEU A 205 -8.59 -16.36 -1.88
N LEU A 206 -8.52 -15.52 -0.83
CA LEU A 206 -9.60 -15.30 0.12
C LEU A 206 -10.80 -14.60 -0.54
N VAL A 207 -10.56 -13.58 -1.39
CA VAL A 207 -11.64 -12.93 -2.18
C VAL A 207 -12.32 -13.95 -3.10
N ARG A 208 -11.56 -14.87 -3.72
CA ARG A 208 -12.14 -15.95 -4.54
C ARG A 208 -13.08 -16.85 -3.75
N ARG A 209 -12.76 -17.08 -2.47
CA ARG A 209 -13.59 -17.85 -1.54
C ARG A 209 -14.69 -17.02 -0.87
N ARG A 210 -14.78 -15.74 -1.18
CA ARG A 210 -15.66 -14.76 -0.53
C ARG A 210 -15.45 -14.64 0.97
N GLU A 211 -14.23 -14.85 1.44
CA GLU A 211 -13.86 -14.70 2.84
C GLU A 211 -13.72 -13.22 3.20
N PRO A 212 -14.35 -12.74 4.30
CA PRO A 212 -14.26 -11.33 4.71
C PRO A 212 -12.85 -10.79 4.86
N LEU A 213 -11.90 -11.59 5.35
CA LEU A 213 -10.49 -11.23 5.49
C LEU A 213 -9.84 -10.86 4.14
N GLY A 214 -10.28 -11.46 3.03
CA GLY A 214 -9.77 -11.14 1.70
C GLY A 214 -10.02 -9.68 1.32
N TYR A 215 -11.18 -9.14 1.65
CA TYR A 215 -11.53 -7.73 1.36
C TYR A 215 -10.81 -6.76 2.30
N LEU A 216 -10.58 -7.17 3.55
CA LEU A 216 -9.78 -6.42 4.51
C LEU A 216 -8.35 -6.23 4.00
N LEU A 217 -7.71 -7.30 3.50
CA LEU A 217 -6.36 -7.25 2.94
C LEU A 217 -6.31 -6.56 1.57
N ALA A 218 -7.37 -6.67 0.76
CA ALA A 218 -7.44 -6.05 -0.56
C ALA A 218 -7.41 -4.52 -0.48
N ALA A 219 -8.04 -3.90 0.51
CA ALA A 219 -8.14 -2.45 0.60
C ALA A 219 -6.76 -1.74 0.68
N PRO A 220 -5.84 -2.08 1.61
CA PRO A 220 -4.52 -1.47 1.66
C PRO A 220 -3.67 -1.75 0.41
N LEU A 221 -3.78 -2.94 -0.18
CA LEU A 221 -3.07 -3.28 -1.41
C LEU A 221 -3.56 -2.43 -2.59
N LEU A 222 -4.88 -2.27 -2.75
CA LEU A 222 -5.44 -1.43 -3.81
C LEU A 222 -5.10 0.04 -3.62
N VAL A 223 -5.16 0.58 -2.40
CA VAL A 223 -4.77 1.97 -2.12
C VAL A 223 -3.30 2.18 -2.47
N THR A 224 -2.42 1.24 -2.09
CA THR A 224 -0.99 1.30 -2.42
C THR A 224 -0.76 1.28 -3.92
N ILE A 225 -1.38 0.36 -4.67
CA ILE A 225 -1.26 0.27 -6.14
C ILE A 225 -1.73 1.58 -6.80
N VAL A 226 -2.85 2.15 -6.36
CA VAL A 226 -3.39 3.39 -6.92
C VAL A 226 -2.47 4.58 -6.68
N LEU A 227 -1.83 4.67 -5.51
CA LEU A 227 -0.92 5.77 -5.18
C LEU A 227 0.49 5.56 -5.74
N LEU A 228 0.88 4.32 -6.05
CA LEU A 228 2.14 4.04 -6.75
C LEU A 228 2.12 4.54 -8.21
N LEU A 229 0.97 4.51 -8.89
CA LEU A 229 0.88 5.00 -10.27
C LEU A 229 1.41 6.43 -10.45
N PRO A 230 0.87 7.47 -9.77
CA PRO A 230 1.41 8.81 -9.89
C PRO A 230 2.85 8.93 -9.37
N SER A 231 3.22 8.14 -8.35
CA SER A 231 4.59 8.14 -7.82
C SER A 231 5.60 7.67 -8.87
N ILE A 232 5.35 6.55 -9.53
CA ILE A 232 6.26 5.98 -10.55
C ILE A 232 6.29 6.87 -11.79
N SER A 233 5.13 7.38 -12.24
CA SER A 233 5.08 8.27 -13.41
C SER A 233 5.87 9.55 -13.17
N LEU A 234 5.71 10.17 -12.00
CA LEU A 234 6.45 11.37 -11.63
C LEU A 234 7.94 11.04 -11.40
N ALA A 235 8.27 9.91 -10.78
CA ALA A 235 9.65 9.47 -10.59
C ALA A 235 10.37 9.32 -11.92
N THR A 236 9.77 8.65 -12.90
CA THR A 236 10.36 8.50 -14.24
C THR A 236 10.59 9.85 -14.91
N ALA A 237 9.62 10.77 -14.83
CA ALA A 237 9.79 12.13 -15.37
C ALA A 237 10.95 12.88 -14.70
N LEU A 238 11.09 12.80 -13.38
CA LEU A 238 12.18 13.44 -12.64
C LEU A 238 13.53 12.77 -12.91
N GLN A 239 13.57 11.46 -13.09
CA GLN A 239 14.77 10.69 -13.46
C GLN A 239 15.28 11.11 -14.85
N VAL A 240 14.38 11.21 -15.83
CA VAL A 240 14.73 11.72 -17.17
C VAL A 240 15.25 13.17 -17.09
N ALA A 241 14.57 14.03 -16.32
CA ALA A 241 15.01 15.42 -16.11
C ALA A 241 16.38 15.51 -15.39
N ALA A 242 16.72 14.52 -14.57
CA ALA A 242 18.03 14.41 -13.90
C ALA A 242 19.12 13.79 -14.81
N GLY A 243 18.85 13.58 -16.10
CA GLY A 243 19.80 13.08 -17.09
C GLY A 243 20.05 11.57 -17.00
N ILE A 244 19.08 10.80 -16.48
CA ILE A 244 19.11 9.34 -16.58
C ILE A 244 18.59 8.95 -17.96
N SER A 245 19.39 8.20 -18.69
CA SER A 245 19.04 7.69 -20.02
C SER A 245 18.26 6.40 -19.85
N PHE A 246 17.07 6.34 -20.43
CA PHE A 246 16.28 5.13 -20.55
C PHE A 246 16.11 4.78 -22.02
N THR A 247 16.06 3.51 -22.34
CA THR A 247 15.53 3.07 -23.62
C THR A 247 14.01 3.35 -23.69
N PRO A 248 13.43 3.53 -24.87
CA PRO A 248 11.97 3.72 -24.98
C PRO A 248 11.16 2.61 -24.28
N ALA A 249 11.64 1.38 -24.31
CA ALA A 249 10.99 0.24 -23.66
C ALA A 249 11.01 0.35 -22.12
N GLU A 250 12.10 0.87 -21.53
CA GLU A 250 12.23 1.08 -20.09
C GLU A 250 11.38 2.24 -19.57
N VAL A 251 10.93 3.14 -20.42
CA VAL A 251 10.00 4.22 -20.06
C VAL A 251 8.56 3.79 -20.32
N VAL A 252 8.29 3.37 -21.57
CA VAL A 252 6.91 3.09 -22.02
C VAL A 252 6.35 1.85 -21.31
N GLY A 253 7.16 0.80 -21.15
CA GLY A 253 6.72 -0.46 -20.50
C GLY A 253 6.21 -0.24 -19.09
N PRO A 254 7.02 0.27 -18.15
CA PRO A 254 6.60 0.54 -16.78
C PRO A 254 5.45 1.55 -16.70
N ILE A 255 5.51 2.70 -17.39
CA ILE A 255 4.46 3.72 -17.34
C ILE A 255 3.13 3.12 -17.81
N THR A 256 3.11 2.41 -18.94
CA THR A 256 1.89 1.78 -19.46
C THR A 256 1.40 0.70 -18.52
N GLY A 257 2.29 -0.19 -18.06
CA GLY A 257 1.96 -1.26 -17.13
C GLY A 257 1.36 -0.73 -15.83
N PHE A 258 2.00 0.25 -15.20
CA PHE A 258 1.49 0.88 -13.97
C PHE A 258 0.23 1.71 -14.21
N SER A 259 0.05 2.36 -15.38
CA SER A 259 -1.17 3.07 -15.73
C SER A 259 -2.36 2.13 -15.84
N VAL A 260 -2.18 0.97 -16.48
CA VAL A 260 -3.21 -0.06 -16.58
C VAL A 260 -3.51 -0.64 -15.19
N LEU A 261 -2.49 -1.03 -14.43
CA LEU A 261 -2.66 -1.55 -13.06
C LEU A 261 -3.32 -0.53 -12.14
N GLY A 262 -2.87 0.71 -12.14
CA GLY A 262 -3.46 1.79 -11.34
C GLY A 262 -4.89 2.12 -11.73
N GLY A 263 -5.22 2.11 -13.03
CA GLY A 263 -6.57 2.34 -13.53
C GLY A 263 -7.54 1.23 -13.13
N ILE A 264 -7.15 -0.04 -13.33
CA ILE A 264 -7.94 -1.21 -12.91
C ILE A 264 -8.04 -1.25 -11.38
N GLY A 265 -6.92 -1.05 -10.66
CA GLY A 265 -6.89 -1.01 -9.20
C GLY A 265 -7.79 0.08 -8.63
N GLY A 266 -7.78 1.29 -9.23
CA GLY A 266 -8.64 2.40 -8.85
C GLY A 266 -10.12 2.09 -9.05
N TRP A 267 -10.48 1.50 -10.19
CA TRP A 267 -11.84 1.05 -10.43
C TRP A 267 -12.28 -0.01 -9.40
N LEU A 268 -11.45 -1.01 -9.13
CA LEU A 268 -11.72 -2.04 -8.13
C LEU A 268 -11.81 -1.47 -6.72
N LEU A 269 -10.94 -0.52 -6.35
CA LEU A 269 -11.00 0.17 -5.06
C LEU A 269 -12.31 0.93 -4.89
N VAL A 270 -12.76 1.66 -5.92
CA VAL A 270 -14.04 2.39 -5.89
C VAL A 270 -15.20 1.41 -5.74
N ARG A 271 -15.19 0.27 -6.47
CA ARG A 271 -16.22 -0.77 -6.34
C ARG A 271 -16.22 -1.37 -4.94
N LEU A 272 -15.05 -1.72 -4.40
CA LEU A 272 -14.91 -2.24 -3.05
C LEU A 272 -15.45 -1.26 -1.99
N LEU A 273 -15.04 0.01 -2.04
CA LEU A 273 -15.47 1.02 -1.08
C LEU A 273 -16.98 1.33 -1.19
N ARG A 274 -17.58 1.22 -2.38
CA ARG A 274 -19.04 1.39 -2.55
C ARG A 274 -19.83 0.22 -1.96
N ALA A 275 -19.28 -0.99 -1.97
CA ALA A 275 -19.89 -2.17 -1.37
C ALA A 275 -19.84 -2.13 0.18
N VAL A 276 -18.93 -1.34 0.78
CA VAL A 276 -18.87 -1.19 2.24
C VAL A 276 -19.96 -0.26 2.74
N PRO A 277 -20.80 -0.66 3.72
CA PRO A 277 -21.82 0.19 4.32
C PRO A 277 -21.24 1.49 4.89
N THR A 278 -21.95 2.59 4.75
CA THR A 278 -21.54 3.89 5.34
C THR A 278 -21.92 4.02 6.81
N ARG A 279 -22.88 3.22 7.28
CA ARG A 279 -23.27 3.13 8.70
C ARG A 279 -23.10 1.70 9.18
N ALA A 280 -22.74 1.52 10.44
CA ALA A 280 -22.68 0.20 11.05
C ALA A 280 -24.07 -0.48 10.94
N PRO A 281 -24.13 -1.77 10.58
CA PRO A 281 -25.38 -2.53 10.69
C PRO A 281 -25.88 -2.40 12.13
N GLY A 282 -27.18 -2.06 12.31
CA GLY A 282 -27.79 -2.06 13.62
C GLY A 282 -27.67 -3.45 14.27
N PRO A 283 -27.81 -3.56 15.61
CA PRO A 283 -27.89 -4.86 16.25
C PRO A 283 -28.99 -5.66 15.57
N ALA A 284 -28.70 -6.97 15.32
CA ALA A 284 -29.72 -7.86 14.79
C ALA A 284 -30.96 -7.77 15.70
N PRO A 285 -32.20 -7.69 15.12
CA PRO A 285 -33.39 -7.68 15.94
C PRO A 285 -33.32 -8.89 16.87
N ASP A 286 -33.45 -8.63 18.18
CA ASP A 286 -33.58 -9.70 19.16
C ASP A 286 -34.71 -10.59 18.68
N VAL A 287 -34.40 -11.81 18.28
CA VAL A 287 -35.39 -12.86 18.02
C VAL A 287 -36.05 -13.07 19.37
N ALA A 288 -37.23 -12.49 19.51
CA ALA A 288 -38.00 -12.55 20.72
C ALA A 288 -38.17 -14.03 21.10
N VAL A 289 -37.56 -14.43 22.22
CA VAL A 289 -37.68 -15.76 22.84
C VAL A 289 -39.09 -15.99 23.37
N SER A 290 -40.08 -15.20 22.91
CA SER A 290 -41.46 -15.27 23.36
C SER A 290 -42.30 -16.43 22.78
N ASP A 291 -41.80 -17.14 21.75
CA ASP A 291 -42.61 -18.20 21.12
C ASP A 291 -42.37 -19.62 21.65
N ILE A 292 -41.49 -19.81 22.64
CA ILE A 292 -41.27 -21.16 23.24
C ILE A 292 -42.08 -21.36 24.53
N ALA A 293 -42.62 -20.30 25.15
CA ALA A 293 -43.40 -20.42 26.39
C ALA A 293 -44.90 -20.68 26.17
N GLY A 294 -45.41 -20.68 24.94
CA GLY A 294 -46.83 -20.80 24.63
C GLY A 294 -47.35 -22.21 24.28
N ARG A 295 -46.50 -23.25 24.23
CA ARG A 295 -46.94 -24.63 23.84
C ARG A 295 -46.86 -25.69 24.92
N GLY A 296 -46.78 -25.29 26.18
CA GLY A 296 -46.66 -26.24 27.31
C GLY A 296 -47.83 -26.24 28.28
N GLY A 297 -49.08 -26.12 27.84
CA GLY A 297 -50.17 -26.02 28.78
C GLY A 297 -51.53 -26.42 28.28
N GLU A 298 -51.72 -27.64 27.75
CA GLU A 298 -53.05 -28.22 27.63
C GLU A 298 -52.94 -29.72 27.44
N THR A 299 -52.84 -30.47 28.53
CA THR A 299 -53.42 -31.82 28.69
C THR A 299 -53.49 -32.15 30.17
N SER A 300 -54.59 -31.86 30.79
CA SER A 300 -55.01 -32.63 31.92
C SER A 300 -56.54 -32.63 32.05
N GLY A 301 -57.07 -33.73 31.93
CA GLY A 301 -58.20 -34.07 32.81
C GLY A 301 -59.56 -34.24 32.18
N SER A 302 -59.98 -35.44 32.15
CA SER A 302 -61.28 -35.81 32.74
C SER A 302 -61.37 -37.33 32.77
N GLY A 303 -61.48 -37.81 33.97
CA GLY A 303 -61.78 -39.19 34.39
C GLY A 303 -63.15 -39.68 33.95
N PRO A 304 -63.72 -40.73 34.37
CA PRO A 304 -64.28 -40.88 35.72
C PRO A 304 -63.58 -41.91 36.51
#